data_d414e8daa9a72a36df5780eb08bc74fc
#
_entry.id   d414e8daa9a72a36df5780eb08bc74fc
#
_cell.length_a   1.000
_cell.length_b   1.000
_cell.length_c   1.000
_cell.angle_alpha   90.00
_cell.angle_beta   90.00
_cell.angle_gamma   90.00
#
_symmetry.space_group_name_H-M   'P 1'
#
loop_
_entity.id
_entity.type
_entity.pdbx_description
1 polymer ?
#
loop_
_entity_poly.entity_id
_entity_poly.type
_entity_poly.pdbx_seq_one_letter_code
_entity_poly.pdbx_strand_id
1 'polypeptide(L)'
;MSSNNTTPTGDESARPSNFLRQIIEADLAKGTHTQRRWVGTPGDAAHQQAGALDPARIRTRFPPEPNGYLHIGHAKSICLNFGLAKDYAGICHLRFDDTNPEKESQEYVDAITDGVRWLVGDAWVQPDNGSEQPISHLYYASNYFDTMHRAAVYLIAQGLAYVDEQSPEDMRKNRGDFTTPGTDSPFRNRSVEENLARFDDMAQGKLADGSAALRAKIDMAHPNINMRDPAIYRIRHAHHHNTGDRWCIYPMYTFAHPIEDALENITHSICTLEFEDQRPFYDWLMEKLSQGGIVNTPPPHQYEFARLNLTYVVTSKRKLKQLVDEQYVDGWDDPRMPTIAGLRRRGYTPESLHLFCERIGVTKADSWIDYSTLEGSLRDTLDPIAPRAMAVLDPIAVTITNWDEVMGAGTLDECKAPVHPHHPELGQRTMRMGKHLWVEREDFMEVPSKGYFRLFPPHTNPNTGEPKDGNKVRLKYGHVVQCTGFEKDTEGRVTQVFVNLIPDTKSGTPGADSVKVKGVIGWVGADDGVQAEVRLYDRLFSEAHPDAGGRDFLSVLNPNSLKVVQAWVEPSAAQANAEQHFQFERLGYFVTDRLEHQAGQPVFNRITGMKDSWGK
;
A
#
# COMPACT_ATOMS: atom_id res chain seq x y z
N MET A 1 22.19 -29.20 -46.12
CA MET A 1 22.75 -28.45 -44.99
C MET A 1 21.85 -27.25 -44.78
N SER A 2 20.87 -27.42 -43.95
CA SER A 2 19.87 -26.36 -43.60
C SER A 2 20.21 -25.84 -42.21
N SER A 3 20.62 -24.61 -42.13
CA SER A 3 20.85 -23.89 -40.88
C SER A 3 19.50 -23.44 -40.28
N ASN A 4 19.09 -24.04 -39.17
CA ASN A 4 17.99 -23.57 -38.35
C ASN A 4 18.42 -22.30 -37.61
N ASN A 5 17.89 -21.16 -38.02
CA ASN A 5 17.87 -19.92 -37.26
C ASN A 5 16.67 -19.97 -36.32
N THR A 6 16.88 -20.27 -35.07
CA THR A 6 15.88 -20.05 -34.00
C THR A 6 16.00 -18.60 -33.54
N THR A 7 15.02 -17.80 -33.92
CA THR A 7 14.77 -16.46 -33.38
C THR A 7 14.32 -16.59 -31.91
N PRO A 8 14.86 -15.83 -30.96
CA PRO A 8 14.31 -15.79 -29.61
C PRO A 8 12.98 -15.03 -29.63
N THR A 9 11.90 -15.73 -29.34
CA THR A 9 10.60 -15.13 -29.04
C THR A 9 10.55 -14.75 -27.57
N GLY A 10 10.48 -13.47 -27.27
CA GLY A 10 10.27 -12.95 -25.94
C GLY A 10 10.40 -11.43 -26.00
N ASP A 11 9.28 -10.77 -26.27
CA ASP A 11 9.15 -9.32 -26.14
C ASP A 11 9.14 -8.98 -24.62
N GLU A 12 10.33 -8.94 -24.01
CA GLU A 12 10.51 -8.23 -22.74
C GLU A 12 10.40 -6.75 -23.07
N SER A 13 9.19 -6.19 -22.94
CA SER A 13 9.00 -4.74 -22.98
C SER A 13 9.97 -4.14 -21.95
N ALA A 14 11.00 -3.45 -22.46
CA ALA A 14 12.07 -2.88 -21.65
C ALA A 14 11.43 -1.98 -20.57
N ARG A 15 11.53 -2.38 -19.30
CA ARG A 15 11.03 -1.60 -18.18
C ARG A 15 11.64 -0.20 -18.22
N PRO A 16 10.88 0.86 -17.89
CA PRO A 16 11.39 2.22 -17.92
C PRO A 16 12.65 2.33 -17.06
N SER A 17 13.75 2.82 -17.65
CA SER A 17 15.00 3.07 -16.94
C SER A 17 14.82 4.25 -15.98
N ASN A 18 15.50 4.22 -14.84
CA ASN A 18 15.60 5.32 -13.90
C ASN A 18 17.03 5.42 -13.36
N PHE A 19 17.34 6.49 -12.63
CA PHE A 19 18.71 6.75 -12.18
C PHE A 19 19.27 5.64 -11.27
N LEU A 20 18.45 4.97 -10.44
CA LEU A 20 18.91 3.85 -9.60
C LEU A 20 19.28 2.64 -10.46
N ARG A 21 18.49 2.32 -11.49
CA ARG A 21 18.83 1.26 -12.44
C ARG A 21 20.13 1.56 -13.16
N GLN A 22 20.34 2.79 -13.61
CA GLN A 22 21.59 3.22 -14.26
C GLN A 22 22.80 3.08 -13.34
N ILE A 23 22.68 3.40 -12.05
CA ILE A 23 23.72 3.22 -11.04
C ILE A 23 24.03 1.72 -10.87
N ILE A 24 23.02 0.89 -10.63
CA ILE A 24 23.19 -0.55 -10.48
C ILE A 24 23.86 -1.17 -11.72
N GLU A 25 23.38 -0.82 -12.92
CA GLU A 25 23.91 -1.31 -14.19
C GLU A 25 25.37 -0.90 -14.38
N ALA A 26 25.72 0.34 -14.01
CA ALA A 26 27.11 0.82 -14.04
C ALA A 26 28.01 0.05 -13.07
N ASP A 27 27.55 -0.22 -11.85
CA ASP A 27 28.30 -1.00 -10.87
C ASP A 27 28.46 -2.46 -11.27
N LEU A 28 27.43 -3.06 -11.85
CA LEU A 28 27.49 -4.41 -12.39
C LEU A 28 28.46 -4.50 -13.58
N ALA A 29 28.47 -3.50 -14.47
CA ALA A 29 29.40 -3.44 -15.62
C ALA A 29 30.86 -3.26 -15.19
N LYS A 30 31.10 -2.48 -14.11
CA LYS A 30 32.44 -2.30 -13.53
C LYS A 30 32.89 -3.50 -12.68
N GLY A 31 31.98 -4.39 -12.30
CA GLY A 31 32.27 -5.48 -11.37
C GLY A 31 32.53 -5.03 -9.95
N THR A 32 31.98 -3.87 -9.51
CA THR A 32 32.25 -3.23 -8.23
C THR A 32 32.12 -4.20 -7.04
N HIS A 33 31.14 -5.10 -7.09
CA HIS A 33 30.80 -6.01 -5.98
C HIS A 33 31.13 -7.49 -6.28
N THR A 34 31.86 -7.82 -7.35
CA THR A 34 32.08 -9.22 -7.81
C THR A 34 32.96 -10.05 -6.87
N GLN A 35 33.79 -9.41 -6.04
CA GLN A 35 34.67 -10.07 -5.08
C GLN A 35 34.07 -10.21 -3.68
N ARG A 36 32.82 -9.76 -3.50
CA ARG A 36 32.13 -9.83 -2.21
C ARG A 36 31.87 -11.29 -1.81
N ARG A 37 32.07 -11.58 -0.54
CA ARG A 37 31.86 -12.91 0.05
C ARG A 37 30.68 -12.89 1.00
N TRP A 38 29.98 -13.99 1.08
CA TRP A 38 28.85 -14.18 1.98
C TRP A 38 28.90 -15.57 2.62
N VAL A 39 28.90 -15.61 3.94
CA VAL A 39 28.97 -16.87 4.70
C VAL A 39 27.58 -17.46 5.01
N GLY A 40 26.52 -16.79 4.61
CA GLY A 40 25.12 -17.17 4.87
C GLY A 40 24.43 -16.35 5.95
N THR A 41 25.19 -15.63 6.77
CA THR A 41 24.67 -14.80 7.88
C THR A 41 25.36 -13.44 7.93
N PRO A 42 24.70 -12.40 8.47
CA PRO A 42 25.32 -11.08 8.71
C PRO A 42 26.51 -11.16 9.67
N GLY A 43 27.50 -10.31 9.44
CA GLY A 43 28.68 -10.22 10.32
C GLY A 43 29.74 -9.25 9.79
N ASP A 44 30.80 -9.06 10.56
CA ASP A 44 31.90 -8.19 10.23
C ASP A 44 32.75 -8.70 9.04
N ALA A 45 33.74 -7.94 8.62
CA ALA A 45 34.58 -8.29 7.49
C ALA A 45 35.27 -9.65 7.65
N ALA A 46 35.77 -9.97 8.87
CA ALA A 46 36.43 -11.25 9.14
C ALA A 46 35.44 -12.43 9.01
N HIS A 47 34.21 -12.25 9.48
CA HIS A 47 33.14 -13.24 9.34
C HIS A 47 32.82 -13.51 7.86
N GLN A 48 32.63 -12.46 7.07
CA GLN A 48 32.26 -12.61 5.66
C GLN A 48 33.40 -13.20 4.80
N GLN A 49 34.68 -12.94 5.14
CA GLN A 49 35.80 -13.52 4.42
C GLN A 49 35.89 -15.05 4.50
N ALA A 50 35.28 -15.67 5.51
CA ALA A 50 35.17 -17.12 5.61
C ALA A 50 34.19 -17.74 4.61
N GLY A 51 33.31 -16.94 4.00
CA GLY A 51 32.29 -17.39 3.06
C GLY A 51 32.78 -17.60 1.62
N ALA A 52 31.93 -18.15 0.77
CA ALA A 52 32.12 -18.20 -0.67
C ALA A 52 31.86 -16.81 -1.30
N LEU A 53 32.14 -16.68 -2.61
CA LEU A 53 31.67 -15.49 -3.34
C LEU A 53 30.15 -15.38 -3.24
N ASP A 54 29.68 -14.16 -2.98
CA ASP A 54 28.25 -13.89 -2.83
C ASP A 54 27.49 -14.16 -4.13
N PRO A 55 26.53 -15.09 -4.17
CA PRO A 55 25.78 -15.38 -5.37
C PRO A 55 24.82 -14.25 -5.77
N ALA A 56 24.42 -13.41 -4.81
CA ALA A 56 23.56 -12.25 -5.08
C ALA A 56 24.35 -11.15 -5.78
N ARG A 57 23.90 -10.75 -6.97
CA ARG A 57 24.57 -9.69 -7.74
C ARG A 57 24.47 -8.33 -7.07
N ILE A 58 23.32 -8.07 -6.42
CA ILE A 58 23.08 -6.91 -5.57
C ILE A 58 22.38 -7.32 -4.29
N ARG A 59 22.52 -6.54 -3.23
CA ARG A 59 21.71 -6.64 -2.01
C ARG A 59 21.13 -5.28 -1.68
N THR A 60 19.83 -5.25 -1.47
CA THR A 60 19.04 -4.10 -1.01
C THR A 60 18.38 -4.45 0.32
N ARG A 61 17.68 -3.52 0.95
CA ARG A 61 16.91 -3.78 2.16
C ARG A 61 15.71 -2.84 2.28
N PHE A 62 14.69 -3.29 2.98
CA PHE A 62 13.61 -2.47 3.51
C PHE A 62 13.71 -2.49 5.04
N PRO A 63 14.09 -1.35 5.69
CA PRO A 63 14.39 -1.30 7.13
C PRO A 63 13.33 -0.51 7.91
N PRO A 64 12.10 -1.04 8.14
CA PRO A 64 11.11 -0.32 8.91
C PRO A 64 11.42 -0.30 10.41
N GLU A 65 11.13 0.83 11.08
CA GLU A 65 11.02 0.86 12.53
C GLU A 65 9.74 0.14 12.99
N PRO A 66 9.79 -0.80 13.96
CA PRO A 66 8.60 -1.52 14.44
C PRO A 66 7.79 -0.69 15.45
N ASN A 67 7.36 0.50 15.05
CA ASN A 67 6.66 1.49 15.89
C ASN A 67 5.35 2.01 15.27
N GLY A 68 4.75 1.27 14.32
CA GLY A 68 3.46 1.57 13.68
C GLY A 68 3.21 0.76 12.43
N TYR A 69 1.99 0.87 11.91
CA TYR A 69 1.56 0.18 10.70
C TYR A 69 2.19 0.80 9.43
N LEU A 70 2.47 -0.05 8.45
CA LEU A 70 2.93 0.41 7.13
C LEU A 70 1.79 1.12 6.38
N HIS A 71 2.14 2.11 5.59
CA HIS A 71 1.20 2.87 4.74
C HIS A 71 1.68 2.91 3.28
N ILE A 72 0.90 3.50 2.40
CA ILE A 72 1.15 3.57 0.95
C ILE A 72 2.54 4.13 0.59
N GLY A 73 3.09 5.05 1.40
CA GLY A 73 4.45 5.54 1.22
C GLY A 73 5.51 4.46 1.38
N HIS A 74 5.31 3.54 2.34
CA HIS A 74 6.18 2.38 2.52
C HIS A 74 6.03 1.37 1.37
N ALA A 75 4.82 1.22 0.82
CA ALA A 75 4.60 0.34 -0.34
C ALA A 75 5.50 0.72 -1.52
N LYS A 76 5.69 2.03 -1.80
CA LYS A 76 6.64 2.50 -2.82
C LYS A 76 8.07 2.01 -2.54
N SER A 77 8.54 2.14 -1.30
CA SER A 77 9.89 1.68 -0.91
C SER A 77 10.04 0.17 -0.99
N ILE A 78 9.02 -0.59 -0.57
CA ILE A 78 9.00 -2.06 -0.66
C ILE A 78 9.08 -2.50 -2.11
N CYS A 79 8.16 -2.01 -2.96
CA CYS A 79 8.13 -2.34 -4.38
C CYS A 79 9.45 -2.01 -5.08
N LEU A 80 10.08 -0.88 -4.72
CA LEU A 80 11.37 -0.46 -5.29
C LEU A 80 12.50 -1.40 -4.88
N ASN A 81 12.71 -1.61 -3.57
CA ASN A 81 13.85 -2.38 -3.06
C ASN A 81 13.76 -3.86 -3.45
N PHE A 82 12.59 -4.49 -3.26
CA PHE A 82 12.37 -5.89 -3.66
C PHE A 82 12.34 -6.05 -5.18
N GLY A 83 11.76 -5.07 -5.90
CA GLY A 83 11.73 -5.07 -7.36
C GLY A 83 13.11 -5.00 -7.99
N LEU A 84 13.99 -4.10 -7.52
CA LEU A 84 15.37 -4.01 -7.99
C LEU A 84 16.15 -5.29 -7.68
N ALA A 85 16.04 -5.83 -6.47
CA ALA A 85 16.68 -7.09 -6.13
C ALA A 85 16.27 -8.21 -7.10
N LYS A 86 14.96 -8.36 -7.35
CA LYS A 86 14.42 -9.35 -8.30
C LYS A 86 14.94 -9.15 -9.72
N ASP A 87 14.94 -7.90 -10.22
CA ASP A 87 15.28 -7.58 -11.60
C ASP A 87 16.78 -7.81 -11.91
N TYR A 88 17.64 -7.68 -10.90
CA TYR A 88 19.09 -7.82 -11.05
C TYR A 88 19.66 -9.10 -10.40
N ALA A 89 18.87 -10.14 -10.21
CA ALA A 89 19.27 -11.40 -9.57
C ALA A 89 19.98 -11.18 -8.22
N GLY A 90 19.38 -10.33 -7.41
CA GLY A 90 19.83 -9.96 -6.08
C GLY A 90 18.90 -10.46 -4.98
N ILE A 91 19.14 -9.97 -3.78
CA ILE A 91 18.37 -10.28 -2.57
C ILE A 91 17.98 -8.97 -1.89
N CYS A 92 16.73 -8.88 -1.44
CA CYS A 92 16.28 -7.78 -0.58
C CYS A 92 16.06 -8.31 0.84
N HIS A 93 16.66 -7.65 1.83
CA HIS A 93 16.47 -7.99 3.23
C HIS A 93 15.28 -7.23 3.83
N LEU A 94 14.55 -7.88 4.73
CA LEU A 94 13.63 -7.22 5.66
C LEU A 94 14.38 -7.05 6.98
N ARG A 95 14.65 -5.80 7.39
CA ARG A 95 15.37 -5.50 8.63
C ARG A 95 14.56 -4.57 9.51
N PHE A 96 14.26 -5.00 10.72
CA PHE A 96 13.66 -4.12 11.71
C PHE A 96 14.73 -3.22 12.35
N ASP A 97 14.55 -1.91 12.21
CA ASP A 97 15.34 -0.92 12.93
C ASP A 97 14.77 -0.78 14.35
N ASP A 98 15.18 -1.68 15.22
CA ASP A 98 14.79 -1.74 16.63
C ASP A 98 15.85 -1.10 17.54
N THR A 99 16.34 0.10 17.19
CA THR A 99 17.32 0.84 17.97
C THR A 99 16.71 1.68 19.10
N ASN A 100 15.38 1.77 19.18
CA ASN A 100 14.68 2.59 20.17
C ASN A 100 13.80 1.74 21.11
N PRO A 101 14.26 1.42 22.33
CA PRO A 101 13.59 0.50 23.23
C PRO A 101 12.19 0.92 23.70
N GLU A 102 11.81 2.20 23.55
CA GLU A 102 10.58 2.73 24.14
C GLU A 102 9.36 2.69 23.21
N LYS A 103 9.54 2.51 21.92
CA LYS A 103 8.49 2.71 20.92
C LYS A 103 8.12 1.46 20.15
N GLU A 104 8.82 0.38 20.38
CA GLU A 104 8.78 -0.82 19.58
C GLU A 104 7.91 -1.89 20.24
N SER A 105 7.12 -2.61 19.44
CA SER A 105 6.27 -3.68 19.94
C SER A 105 6.19 -4.85 18.96
N GLN A 106 5.95 -6.04 19.50
CA GLN A 106 5.76 -7.25 18.71
C GLN A 106 4.54 -7.14 17.78
N GLU A 107 3.48 -6.46 18.21
CA GLU A 107 2.31 -6.18 17.36
C GLU A 107 2.70 -5.52 16.04
N TYR A 108 3.57 -4.51 16.10
CA TYR A 108 4.03 -3.82 14.89
C TYR A 108 4.97 -4.67 14.04
N VAL A 109 5.83 -5.49 14.65
CA VAL A 109 6.65 -6.46 13.92
C VAL A 109 5.77 -7.41 13.13
N ASP A 110 4.74 -7.97 13.75
CA ASP A 110 3.82 -8.91 13.12
C ASP A 110 3.02 -8.24 11.98
N ALA A 111 2.46 -7.04 12.24
CA ALA A 111 1.71 -6.28 11.24
C ALA A 111 2.56 -5.86 10.04
N ILE A 112 3.81 -5.45 10.27
CA ILE A 112 4.76 -5.09 9.22
C ILE A 112 5.11 -6.32 8.39
N THR A 113 5.43 -7.44 9.04
CA THR A 113 5.78 -8.70 8.37
C THR A 113 4.63 -9.20 7.49
N ASP A 114 3.39 -9.18 8.00
CA ASP A 114 2.19 -9.56 7.23
C ASP A 114 1.97 -8.61 6.04
N GLY A 115 2.13 -7.31 6.24
CA GLY A 115 1.99 -6.31 5.18
C GLY A 115 3.03 -6.45 4.07
N VAL A 116 4.30 -6.70 4.41
CA VAL A 116 5.36 -6.95 3.42
C VAL A 116 5.10 -8.27 2.69
N ARG A 117 4.76 -9.34 3.43
CA ARG A 117 4.42 -10.64 2.84
C ARG A 117 3.25 -10.55 1.87
N TRP A 118 2.22 -9.83 2.22
CA TRP A 118 1.09 -9.63 1.34
C TRP A 118 1.50 -8.92 0.04
N LEU A 119 2.42 -7.93 0.11
CA LEU A 119 2.78 -7.11 -1.05
C LEU A 119 3.80 -7.79 -1.99
N VAL A 120 4.77 -8.53 -1.45
CA VAL A 120 5.89 -9.12 -2.22
C VAL A 120 6.05 -10.64 -2.02
N GLY A 121 5.12 -11.29 -1.34
CA GLY A 121 5.26 -12.69 -0.96
C GLY A 121 6.36 -12.87 0.09
N ASP A 122 6.95 -14.06 0.14
CA ASP A 122 8.10 -14.37 1.00
C ASP A 122 9.45 -14.05 0.30
N ALA A 123 9.54 -12.91 -0.39
CA ALA A 123 10.69 -12.55 -1.24
C ALA A 123 12.01 -12.36 -0.47
N TRP A 124 11.98 -12.25 0.86
CA TRP A 124 13.17 -12.28 1.73
C TRP A 124 13.54 -13.69 2.22
N VAL A 125 12.77 -14.71 1.85
CA VAL A 125 13.07 -16.11 2.15
C VAL A 125 13.57 -16.79 0.88
N GLN A 126 14.75 -17.38 0.93
CA GLN A 126 15.32 -18.07 -0.22
C GLN A 126 15.49 -19.56 0.07
N PRO A 127 15.24 -20.45 -0.90
CA PRO A 127 15.61 -21.83 -0.77
C PRO A 127 17.14 -21.92 -0.66
N ASP A 128 17.62 -22.61 0.36
CA ASP A 128 19.05 -22.93 0.48
C ASP A 128 19.40 -24.01 -0.56
N ASN A 129 20.37 -23.71 -1.42
CA ASN A 129 20.85 -24.62 -2.47
C ASN A 129 21.62 -25.83 -1.93
N GLY A 130 21.50 -26.21 -0.69
CA GLY A 130 22.20 -27.35 -0.07
C GLY A 130 21.70 -27.79 1.29
N SER A 131 20.77 -27.07 1.91
CA SER A 131 20.14 -27.45 3.17
C SER A 131 18.62 -27.67 3.01
N GLU A 132 18.04 -28.45 3.93
CA GLU A 132 16.58 -28.71 3.95
C GLU A 132 15.76 -27.50 4.45
N GLN A 133 16.42 -26.43 4.94
CA GLN A 133 15.75 -25.27 5.54
C GLN A 133 15.97 -24.01 4.70
N PRO A 134 14.92 -23.26 4.40
CA PRO A 134 15.05 -21.98 3.67
C PRO A 134 15.81 -20.94 4.51
N ILE A 135 16.65 -20.14 3.86
CA ILE A 135 17.35 -19.02 4.51
C ILE A 135 16.41 -17.82 4.57
N SER A 136 16.13 -17.34 5.77
CA SER A 136 15.39 -16.09 5.98
C SER A 136 16.35 -14.91 6.08
N HIS A 137 16.10 -13.87 5.27
CA HIS A 137 16.80 -12.59 5.33
C HIS A 137 15.97 -11.54 6.11
N LEU A 138 15.38 -11.97 7.22
CA LEU A 138 14.74 -11.10 8.21
C LEU A 138 15.69 -10.90 9.37
N TYR A 139 16.05 -9.64 9.64
CA TYR A 139 17.04 -9.26 10.65
C TYR A 139 16.51 -8.14 11.55
N TYR A 140 17.25 -7.90 12.64
CA TYR A 140 16.99 -6.84 13.60
C TYR A 140 18.27 -6.03 13.85
N ALA A 141 18.19 -4.72 13.97
CA ALA A 141 19.31 -3.87 14.33
C ALA A 141 19.94 -4.32 15.65
N SER A 142 19.12 -4.74 16.61
CA SER A 142 19.54 -5.26 17.91
C SER A 142 20.43 -6.51 17.84
N ASN A 143 20.39 -7.27 16.75
CA ASN A 143 21.31 -8.40 16.53
C ASN A 143 22.77 -7.95 16.41
N TYR A 144 23.00 -6.70 16.10
CA TYR A 144 24.31 -6.13 15.80
C TYR A 144 24.85 -5.20 16.89
N PHE A 145 24.15 -5.03 18.02
CA PHE A 145 24.56 -4.11 19.09
C PHE A 145 25.97 -4.38 19.62
N ASP A 146 26.38 -5.65 19.73
CA ASP A 146 27.75 -6.02 20.12
C ASP A 146 28.80 -5.50 19.11
N THR A 147 28.50 -5.62 17.81
CA THR A 147 29.41 -5.14 16.75
C THR A 147 29.41 -3.60 16.68
N MET A 148 28.26 -2.96 16.86
CA MET A 148 28.16 -1.50 16.94
C MET A 148 28.92 -0.96 18.14
N HIS A 149 28.86 -1.64 19.30
CA HIS A 149 29.66 -1.27 20.47
C HIS A 149 31.15 -1.39 20.17
N ARG A 150 31.63 -2.49 19.57
CA ARG A 150 33.04 -2.65 19.14
C ARG A 150 33.49 -1.56 18.16
N ALA A 151 32.59 -1.21 17.19
CA ALA A 151 32.85 -0.11 16.25
C ALA A 151 33.00 1.25 16.95
N ALA A 152 32.19 1.53 17.96
CA ALA A 152 32.28 2.74 18.78
C ALA A 152 33.59 2.78 19.56
N VAL A 153 33.97 1.67 20.21
CA VAL A 153 35.29 1.54 20.91
C VAL A 153 36.46 1.76 19.94
N TYR A 154 36.37 1.20 18.73
CA TYR A 154 37.39 1.44 17.70
C TYR A 154 37.49 2.92 17.32
N LEU A 155 36.37 3.62 17.08
CA LEU A 155 36.41 5.06 16.78
C LEU A 155 37.03 5.88 17.91
N ILE A 156 36.74 5.56 19.19
CA ILE A 156 37.37 6.22 20.34
C ILE A 156 38.88 5.96 20.34
N ALA A 157 39.29 4.70 20.14
CA ALA A 157 40.70 4.31 20.14
C ALA A 157 41.51 5.00 19.01
N GLN A 158 40.85 5.34 17.90
CA GLN A 158 41.46 6.11 16.82
C GLN A 158 41.38 7.65 17.02
N GLY A 159 40.80 8.12 18.14
CA GLY A 159 40.58 9.54 18.37
C GLY A 159 39.51 10.17 17.48
N LEU A 160 38.62 9.34 16.90
CA LEU A 160 37.54 9.73 16.00
C LEU A 160 36.19 9.85 16.72
N ALA A 161 36.12 9.62 18.01
CA ALA A 161 34.94 9.81 18.84
C ALA A 161 35.33 10.22 20.27
N TYR A 162 34.41 10.91 20.94
CA TYR A 162 34.59 11.35 22.34
C TYR A 162 33.26 11.35 23.09
N VAL A 163 33.33 11.16 24.41
CA VAL A 163 32.16 11.26 25.29
C VAL A 163 31.94 12.72 25.65
N ASP A 164 30.77 13.23 25.31
CA ASP A 164 30.32 14.60 25.60
C ASP A 164 29.35 14.59 26.78
N GLU A 165 29.69 15.30 27.85
CA GLU A 165 28.85 15.41 29.06
C GLU A 165 28.13 16.77 29.15
N GLN A 166 28.02 17.49 28.04
CA GLN A 166 27.12 18.65 27.93
C GLN A 166 25.66 18.24 28.04
N SER A 167 24.83 19.15 28.53
CA SER A 167 23.39 18.96 28.48
C SER A 167 22.89 18.89 27.02
N PRO A 168 21.78 18.24 26.74
CA PRO A 168 21.17 18.23 25.38
C PRO A 168 20.89 19.65 24.85
N GLU A 169 20.60 20.60 25.74
CA GLU A 169 20.39 22.01 25.41
C GLU A 169 21.68 22.69 24.97
N ASP A 170 22.76 22.51 25.72
CA ASP A 170 24.08 23.06 25.38
C ASP A 170 24.61 22.44 24.08
N MET A 171 24.49 21.13 23.91
CA MET A 171 24.87 20.47 22.66
C MET A 171 24.11 21.05 21.45
N ARG A 172 22.81 21.32 21.60
CA ARG A 172 22.01 21.92 20.54
C ARG A 172 22.45 23.34 20.23
N LYS A 173 22.69 24.15 21.28
CA LYS A 173 23.17 25.52 21.14
C LYS A 173 24.57 25.57 20.50
N ASN A 174 25.48 24.72 20.94
CA ASN A 174 26.86 24.70 20.47
C ASN A 174 27.03 24.10 19.08
N ARG A 175 26.04 23.35 18.59
CA ARG A 175 26.00 22.84 17.21
C ARG A 175 25.88 23.97 16.16
N GLY A 176 25.36 25.13 16.57
CA GLY A 176 25.06 26.23 15.65
C GLY A 176 23.89 25.95 14.73
N ASP A 177 23.75 26.75 13.69
CA ASP A 177 22.71 26.68 12.69
C ASP A 177 23.27 26.75 11.25
N PHE A 178 22.42 26.92 10.24
CA PHE A 178 22.84 26.99 8.83
C PHE A 178 23.72 28.22 8.52
N THR A 179 23.65 29.27 9.33
CA THR A 179 24.39 30.53 9.16
C THR A 179 25.55 30.69 10.14
N THR A 180 25.50 29.97 11.25
CA THR A 180 26.47 30.07 12.34
C THR A 180 27.21 28.74 12.53
N PRO A 181 28.54 28.70 12.43
CA PRO A 181 29.33 27.50 12.73
C PRO A 181 29.09 27.01 14.15
N GLY A 182 29.32 25.73 14.38
CA GLY A 182 29.31 25.17 15.71
C GLY A 182 30.54 25.57 16.53
N THR A 183 30.45 25.36 17.84
CA THR A 183 31.55 25.57 18.80
C THR A 183 31.97 24.22 19.37
N ASP A 184 33.25 24.00 19.49
CA ASP A 184 33.82 22.78 20.08
C ASP A 184 33.29 22.56 21.50
N SER A 185 32.96 21.31 21.81
CA SER A 185 32.64 20.90 23.17
C SER A 185 33.88 21.00 24.05
N PRO A 186 33.73 21.40 25.32
CA PRO A 186 34.85 21.37 26.29
C PRO A 186 35.44 19.97 26.49
N PHE A 187 34.68 18.92 26.14
CA PHE A 187 35.10 17.52 26.24
C PHE A 187 35.74 16.96 24.97
N ARG A 188 35.75 17.73 23.87
CA ARG A 188 36.19 17.28 22.53
C ARG A 188 37.65 16.83 22.49
N ASN A 189 38.49 17.41 23.34
CA ASN A 189 39.93 17.15 23.39
C ASN A 189 40.35 16.27 24.59
N ARG A 190 39.39 15.55 25.20
CA ARG A 190 39.67 14.54 26.22
C ARG A 190 40.55 13.42 25.64
N SER A 191 41.46 12.83 26.45
CA SER A 191 42.33 11.74 25.97
C SER A 191 41.54 10.50 25.54
N VAL A 192 42.17 9.64 24.75
CA VAL A 192 41.57 8.36 24.31
C VAL A 192 41.24 7.49 25.52
N GLU A 193 42.15 7.40 26.48
CA GLU A 193 42.02 6.59 27.71
C GLU A 193 40.82 7.07 28.55
N GLU A 194 40.68 8.37 28.74
CA GLU A 194 39.53 8.94 29.46
C GLU A 194 38.21 8.69 28.72
N ASN A 195 38.20 8.86 27.41
CA ASN A 195 37.00 8.59 26.62
C ASN A 195 36.60 7.12 26.66
N LEU A 196 37.53 6.17 26.57
CA LEU A 196 37.26 4.74 26.74
C LEU A 196 36.68 4.44 28.12
N ALA A 197 37.24 5.00 29.19
CA ALA A 197 36.75 4.82 30.55
C ALA A 197 35.34 5.40 30.72
N ARG A 198 35.05 6.58 30.16
CA ARG A 198 33.73 7.22 30.24
C ARG A 198 32.70 6.48 29.41
N PHE A 199 33.08 5.95 28.25
CA PHE A 199 32.17 5.14 27.44
C PHE A 199 31.84 3.79 28.11
N ASP A 200 32.81 3.20 28.82
CA ASP A 200 32.56 2.02 29.64
C ASP A 200 31.64 2.34 30.83
N ASP A 201 31.79 3.49 31.50
CA ASP A 201 30.85 3.95 32.52
C ASP A 201 29.42 4.15 32.00
N MET A 202 29.27 4.67 30.75
CA MET A 202 27.98 4.73 30.07
C MET A 202 27.40 3.32 29.86
N ALA A 203 28.20 2.38 29.34
CA ALA A 203 27.79 1.01 29.03
C ALA A 203 27.41 0.18 30.27
N GLN A 204 28.07 0.46 31.40
CA GLN A 204 27.82 -0.16 32.70
C GLN A 204 26.65 0.46 33.47
N GLY A 205 25.94 1.45 32.89
CA GLY A 205 24.78 2.11 33.51
C GLY A 205 25.11 2.99 34.72
N LYS A 206 26.37 3.43 34.86
CA LYS A 206 26.79 4.32 35.96
C LYS A 206 26.35 5.76 35.74
N LEU A 207 25.95 6.14 34.54
CA LEU A 207 25.55 7.48 34.15
C LEU A 207 24.04 7.54 33.87
N ALA A 208 23.39 8.62 34.28
CA ALA A 208 21.96 8.82 34.11
C ALA A 208 21.59 9.11 32.63
N ASP A 209 20.33 8.86 32.25
CA ASP A 209 19.80 9.23 30.96
C ASP A 209 20.02 10.71 30.66
N GLY A 210 20.53 11.00 29.45
CA GLY A 210 20.77 12.35 28.98
C GLY A 210 21.97 13.06 29.60
N SER A 211 22.73 12.42 30.52
CA SER A 211 23.92 13.02 31.18
C SER A 211 25.18 12.99 30.31
N ALA A 212 25.23 12.09 29.32
CA ALA A 212 26.32 11.97 28.36
C ALA A 212 25.86 11.37 27.05
N ALA A 213 26.60 11.65 25.98
CA ALA A 213 26.46 11.04 24.67
C ALA A 213 27.82 10.75 24.05
N LEU A 214 27.99 9.67 23.30
CA LEU A 214 29.16 9.49 22.47
C LEU A 214 28.95 10.25 21.16
N ARG A 215 29.93 11.10 20.78
CA ARG A 215 29.90 11.89 19.55
C ARG A 215 31.06 11.50 18.64
N ALA A 216 30.78 11.44 17.32
CA ALA A 216 31.85 11.38 16.34
C ALA A 216 32.65 12.69 16.36
N LYS A 217 33.97 12.62 16.17
CA LYS A 217 34.88 13.79 16.14
C LYS A 217 35.23 14.09 14.68
N ILE A 218 34.53 15.05 14.10
CA ILE A 218 34.66 15.38 12.66
C ILE A 218 35.06 16.86 12.50
N ASP A 219 34.08 17.78 12.45
CA ASP A 219 34.31 19.20 12.23
C ASP A 219 33.12 20.04 12.69
N MET A 220 33.26 20.78 13.78
CA MET A 220 32.17 21.64 14.30
C MET A 220 31.87 22.85 13.42
N ALA A 221 32.74 23.19 12.47
CA ALA A 221 32.54 24.29 11.52
C ALA A 221 31.98 23.80 10.17
N HIS A 222 31.73 22.50 10.00
CA HIS A 222 31.27 21.93 8.73
C HIS A 222 29.93 22.56 8.25
N PRO A 223 29.77 22.91 6.97
CA PRO A 223 28.53 23.50 6.45
C PRO A 223 27.33 22.59 6.63
N ASN A 224 27.49 21.27 6.47
CA ASN A 224 26.45 20.29 6.78
C ASN A 224 26.42 20.03 8.30
N ILE A 225 25.29 20.37 8.92
CA ILE A 225 25.07 20.22 10.38
C ILE A 225 25.22 18.76 10.84
N ASN A 226 24.89 17.78 9.99
CA ASN A 226 25.02 16.36 10.31
C ASN A 226 26.49 15.89 10.43
N MET A 227 27.44 16.71 9.98
CA MET A 227 28.87 16.48 10.12
C MET A 227 29.52 17.23 11.32
N ARG A 228 28.71 18.02 12.07
CA ARG A 228 29.19 18.77 13.26
C ARG A 228 29.14 17.88 14.48
N ASP A 229 30.11 16.99 14.59
CA ASP A 229 30.28 16.02 15.68
C ASP A 229 28.94 15.38 16.11
N PRO A 230 28.27 14.61 15.24
CA PRO A 230 26.97 14.04 15.56
C PRO A 230 27.04 13.04 16.69
N ALA A 231 25.98 12.97 17.52
CA ALA A 231 25.86 11.94 18.54
C ALA A 231 25.65 10.57 17.85
N ILE A 232 26.38 9.55 18.30
CA ILE A 232 26.37 8.19 17.78
C ILE A 232 25.85 7.17 18.79
N TYR A 233 25.95 7.45 20.11
CA TYR A 233 25.33 6.69 21.20
C TYR A 233 24.67 7.61 22.21
N ARG A 234 23.59 7.12 22.82
CA ARG A 234 22.87 7.75 23.93
C ARG A 234 22.70 6.78 25.09
N ILE A 235 22.55 7.31 26.31
CA ILE A 235 22.18 6.53 27.48
C ILE A 235 20.65 6.43 27.53
N ARG A 236 20.10 5.23 27.72
CA ARG A 236 18.71 4.98 27.93
C ARG A 236 18.49 3.73 28.77
N HIS A 237 18.00 3.91 30.00
CA HIS A 237 17.64 2.81 30.89
C HIS A 237 16.19 2.41 30.58
N ALA A 238 16.00 1.47 29.66
CA ALA A 238 14.71 0.98 29.25
C ALA A 238 14.81 -0.49 28.82
N HIS A 239 13.74 -1.24 29.05
CA HIS A 239 13.62 -2.61 28.58
C HIS A 239 13.46 -2.65 27.05
N HIS A 240 14.26 -3.45 26.37
CA HIS A 240 14.22 -3.62 24.93
C HIS A 240 13.50 -4.93 24.58
N HIS A 241 12.55 -4.90 23.63
CA HIS A 241 11.70 -6.04 23.29
C HIS A 241 12.49 -7.31 22.90
N ASN A 242 13.67 -7.15 22.30
CA ASN A 242 14.48 -8.26 21.78
C ASN A 242 15.70 -8.58 22.67
N THR A 243 16.37 -7.58 23.26
CA THR A 243 17.57 -7.77 24.08
C THR A 243 17.33 -7.67 25.59
N GLY A 244 16.12 -7.37 26.03
CA GLY A 244 15.78 -7.21 27.45
C GLY A 244 16.51 -6.04 28.10
N ASP A 245 17.07 -6.28 29.28
CA ASP A 245 17.79 -5.27 30.07
C ASP A 245 19.33 -5.33 29.90
N ARG A 246 19.78 -5.98 28.82
CA ARG A 246 21.22 -6.17 28.57
C ARG A 246 21.95 -4.85 28.31
N TRP A 247 21.28 -3.90 27.67
CA TRP A 247 21.86 -2.63 27.25
C TRP A 247 21.19 -1.46 27.97
N CYS A 248 22.00 -0.46 28.35
CA CYS A 248 21.56 0.85 28.83
C CYS A 248 22.12 2.00 27.99
N ILE A 249 22.87 1.68 26.92
CA ILE A 249 23.27 2.60 25.87
C ILE A 249 22.77 2.06 24.53
N TYR A 250 22.29 2.95 23.68
CA TYR A 250 21.73 2.60 22.38
C TYR A 250 22.35 3.45 21.28
N PRO A 251 22.68 2.83 20.12
CA PRO A 251 23.19 3.57 18.97
C PRO A 251 22.13 4.53 18.44
N MET A 252 22.57 5.66 17.92
CA MET A 252 21.70 6.53 17.13
C MET A 252 21.50 5.95 15.74
N TYR A 253 20.34 6.16 15.15
CA TYR A 253 19.99 5.67 13.82
C TYR A 253 21.09 5.93 12.77
N THR A 254 21.62 7.16 12.74
CA THR A 254 22.69 7.56 11.79
C THR A 254 23.97 6.74 11.92
N PHE A 255 24.24 6.18 13.10
CA PHE A 255 25.38 5.30 13.35
C PHE A 255 25.05 3.83 13.09
N ALA A 256 23.87 3.38 13.51
CA ALA A 256 23.43 2.00 13.40
C ALA A 256 23.22 1.57 11.94
N HIS A 257 22.41 2.31 11.21
CA HIS A 257 22.00 2.03 9.86
C HIS A 257 23.15 1.74 8.85
N PRO A 258 24.25 2.54 8.78
CA PRO A 258 25.37 2.19 7.89
C PRO A 258 26.09 0.89 8.30
N ILE A 259 26.21 0.64 9.59
CA ILE A 259 26.87 -0.58 10.12
C ILE A 259 26.01 -1.81 9.78
N GLU A 260 24.70 -1.74 10.00
CA GLU A 260 23.77 -2.79 9.65
C GLU A 260 23.86 -3.14 8.15
N ASP A 261 23.85 -2.11 7.29
CA ASP A 261 24.00 -2.30 5.85
C ASP A 261 25.30 -3.04 5.50
N ALA A 262 26.41 -2.66 6.14
CA ALA A 262 27.70 -3.29 5.91
C ALA A 262 27.74 -4.75 6.39
N LEU A 263 27.19 -5.04 7.58
CA LEU A 263 27.16 -6.38 8.15
C LEU A 263 26.28 -7.33 7.34
N GLU A 264 25.21 -6.81 6.76
CA GLU A 264 24.29 -7.55 5.88
C GLU A 264 24.76 -7.62 4.43
N ASN A 265 25.94 -7.10 4.12
CA ASN A 265 26.51 -7.09 2.77
C ASN A 265 25.65 -6.32 1.74
N ILE A 266 24.88 -5.33 2.20
CA ILE A 266 24.09 -4.46 1.31
C ILE A 266 25.05 -3.77 0.33
N THR A 267 24.64 -3.70 -0.93
CA THR A 267 25.39 -3.02 -1.99
C THR A 267 24.86 -1.62 -2.24
N HIS A 268 23.55 -1.51 -2.32
CA HIS A 268 22.83 -0.28 -2.63
C HIS A 268 21.84 -0.01 -1.50
N SER A 269 22.20 0.91 -0.64
CA SER A 269 21.41 1.39 0.50
C SER A 269 20.41 2.43 0.00
N ILE A 270 19.19 2.01 -0.37
CA ILE A 270 18.20 2.87 -1.01
C ILE A 270 17.22 3.39 0.04
N CYS A 271 17.10 4.72 0.18
CA CYS A 271 16.25 5.38 1.14
C CYS A 271 15.56 6.63 0.54
N THR A 272 14.76 7.34 1.34
CA THR A 272 14.08 8.57 0.90
C THR A 272 15.00 9.79 1.02
N LEU A 273 14.67 10.88 0.27
CA LEU A 273 15.45 12.12 0.22
C LEU A 273 15.64 12.79 1.58
N GLU A 274 14.83 12.49 2.57
CA GLU A 274 15.00 13.03 3.93
C GLU A 274 16.33 12.62 4.60
N PHE A 275 17.00 11.60 4.07
CA PHE A 275 18.30 11.12 4.55
C PHE A 275 19.49 11.63 3.70
N GLU A 276 19.26 12.44 2.66
CA GLU A 276 20.32 12.92 1.77
C GLU A 276 21.41 13.69 2.52
N ASP A 277 21.02 14.56 3.44
CA ASP A 277 21.97 15.34 4.26
C ASP A 277 22.79 14.48 5.25
N GLN A 278 22.35 13.25 5.51
CA GLN A 278 23.06 12.29 6.37
C GLN A 278 24.07 11.42 5.59
N ARG A 279 23.98 11.36 4.26
CA ARG A 279 24.88 10.54 3.42
C ARG A 279 26.37 10.87 3.63
N PRO A 280 26.83 12.14 3.79
CA PRO A 280 28.24 12.42 4.08
C PRO A 280 28.74 11.76 5.36
N PHE A 281 27.89 11.65 6.40
CA PHE A 281 28.22 10.93 7.62
C PHE A 281 28.26 9.41 7.39
N TYR A 282 27.31 8.88 6.62
CA TYR A 282 27.31 7.48 6.20
C TYR A 282 28.63 7.10 5.52
N ASP A 283 29.05 7.85 4.53
CA ASP A 283 30.28 7.61 3.77
C ASP A 283 31.54 7.75 4.65
N TRP A 284 31.58 8.78 5.52
CA TRP A 284 32.67 8.97 6.50
C TRP A 284 32.79 7.76 7.44
N LEU A 285 31.67 7.29 7.99
CA LEU A 285 31.67 6.16 8.93
C LEU A 285 32.14 4.88 8.21
N MET A 286 31.62 4.62 7.02
CA MET A 286 31.99 3.45 6.22
C MET A 286 33.48 3.46 5.87
N GLU A 287 34.03 4.61 5.48
CA GLU A 287 35.47 4.77 5.25
C GLU A 287 36.28 4.41 6.48
N LYS A 288 35.95 4.99 7.66
CA LYS A 288 36.72 4.76 8.89
C LYS A 288 36.64 3.30 9.36
N LEU A 289 35.48 2.68 9.31
CA LEU A 289 35.30 1.29 9.71
C LEU A 289 35.94 0.29 8.71
N SER A 290 35.97 0.62 7.40
CA SER A 290 36.72 -0.16 6.39
C SER A 290 38.23 -0.10 6.66
N GLN A 291 38.79 1.09 6.97
CA GLN A 291 40.20 1.26 7.35
C GLN A 291 40.54 0.42 8.58
N GLY A 292 39.61 0.24 9.51
CA GLY A 292 39.75 -0.61 10.68
C GLY A 292 39.50 -2.10 10.45
N GLY A 293 39.17 -2.52 9.25
CA GLY A 293 38.85 -3.91 8.94
C GLY A 293 37.56 -4.44 9.63
N ILE A 294 36.70 -3.54 10.10
CA ILE A 294 35.42 -3.92 10.74
C ILE A 294 34.38 -4.23 9.69
N VAL A 295 34.34 -3.48 8.60
CA VAL A 295 33.41 -3.69 7.49
C VAL A 295 34.14 -4.02 6.19
N ASN A 296 33.45 -4.73 5.28
CA ASN A 296 34.02 -5.15 4.00
C ASN A 296 34.33 -3.95 3.09
N THR A 297 35.24 -4.19 2.14
CA THR A 297 35.59 -3.25 1.06
C THR A 297 35.23 -3.89 -0.29
N PRO A 298 34.51 -3.18 -1.19
CA PRO A 298 33.91 -1.85 -1.01
C PRO A 298 32.74 -1.89 -0.02
N PRO A 299 32.59 -0.84 0.82
CA PRO A 299 31.45 -0.73 1.72
C PRO A 299 30.17 -0.40 0.93
N PRO A 300 28.97 -0.53 1.56
CA PRO A 300 27.72 -0.06 0.97
C PRO A 300 27.75 1.46 0.74
N HIS A 301 26.92 1.92 -0.20
CA HIS A 301 26.70 3.34 -0.46
C HIS A 301 25.21 3.68 -0.43
N GLN A 302 24.88 4.88 0.08
CA GLN A 302 23.49 5.33 0.22
C GLN A 302 23.04 6.09 -1.03
N TYR A 303 21.82 5.78 -1.50
CA TYR A 303 21.14 6.44 -2.62
C TYR A 303 19.73 6.84 -2.23
N GLU A 304 19.32 8.05 -2.59
CA GLU A 304 18.05 8.60 -2.16
C GLU A 304 17.10 8.81 -3.34
N PHE A 305 15.80 8.61 -3.07
CA PHE A 305 14.71 8.86 -3.99
C PHE A 305 13.59 9.67 -3.33
N ALA A 306 12.79 10.39 -4.14
CA ALA A 306 11.67 11.17 -3.64
C ALA A 306 10.60 10.30 -3.00
N ARG A 307 10.16 10.65 -1.79
CA ARG A 307 9.05 9.99 -1.12
C ARG A 307 7.75 10.13 -1.92
N LEU A 308 6.77 9.31 -1.59
CA LEU A 308 5.42 9.42 -2.15
C LEU A 308 4.64 10.52 -1.40
N ASN A 309 4.23 11.55 -2.13
CA ASN A 309 3.23 12.49 -1.68
C ASN A 309 1.95 12.25 -2.51
N LEU A 310 0.88 11.81 -1.86
CA LEU A 310 -0.39 11.45 -2.49
C LEU A 310 -1.46 12.44 -2.05
N THR A 311 -2.25 12.98 -3.00
CA THR A 311 -3.35 13.89 -2.67
C THR A 311 -4.45 13.18 -1.88
N TYR A 312 -5.21 13.92 -1.08
CA TYR A 312 -6.31 13.41 -0.22
C TYR A 312 -5.89 12.39 0.84
N VAL A 313 -4.60 12.35 1.19
CA VAL A 313 -4.02 11.39 2.13
C VAL A 313 -3.10 12.10 3.12
N VAL A 314 -3.09 11.67 4.36
CA VAL A 314 -2.04 11.95 5.33
C VAL A 314 -1.24 10.68 5.60
N THR A 315 0.10 10.79 5.65
CA THR A 315 1.00 9.66 5.91
C THR A 315 1.79 9.81 7.21
N SER A 316 1.60 10.93 7.92
CA SER A 316 2.22 11.16 9.22
C SER A 316 1.70 10.15 10.24
N LYS A 317 2.59 9.34 10.81
CA LYS A 317 2.27 8.33 11.83
C LYS A 317 1.47 8.90 13.00
N ARG A 318 1.85 10.09 13.51
CA ARG A 318 1.11 10.77 14.59
C ARG A 318 -0.33 11.08 14.20
N LYS A 319 -0.55 11.55 12.96
CA LYS A 319 -1.90 11.88 12.48
C LYS A 319 -2.73 10.63 12.23
N LEU A 320 -2.13 9.57 11.67
CA LEU A 320 -2.82 8.29 11.51
C LEU A 320 -3.21 7.68 12.87
N LYS A 321 -2.31 7.74 13.85
CA LYS A 321 -2.62 7.31 15.22
C LYS A 321 -3.75 8.13 15.82
N GLN A 322 -3.77 9.45 15.63
CA GLN A 322 -4.85 10.32 16.11
C GLN A 322 -6.20 9.95 15.51
N LEU A 323 -6.27 9.61 14.22
CA LEU A 323 -7.52 9.16 13.60
C LEU A 323 -8.09 7.90 14.27
N VAL A 324 -7.20 6.97 14.65
CA VAL A 324 -7.60 5.72 15.33
C VAL A 324 -7.96 5.99 16.80
N ASP A 325 -7.12 6.68 17.56
CA ASP A 325 -7.30 6.93 18.99
C ASP A 325 -8.57 7.76 19.27
N GLU A 326 -8.88 8.72 18.41
CA GLU A 326 -10.07 9.59 18.52
C GLU A 326 -11.29 9.03 17.77
N GLN A 327 -11.21 7.78 17.26
CA GLN A 327 -12.31 7.03 16.62
C GLN A 327 -12.94 7.71 15.39
N TYR A 328 -12.16 8.46 14.60
CA TYR A 328 -12.58 8.93 13.27
C TYR A 328 -12.62 7.78 12.24
N VAL A 329 -11.88 6.73 12.51
CA VAL A 329 -11.84 5.48 11.75
C VAL A 329 -11.91 4.29 12.72
N ASP A 330 -12.32 3.11 12.22
CA ASP A 330 -12.58 1.93 13.08
C ASP A 330 -11.29 1.21 13.53
N GLY A 331 -10.14 1.57 12.97
CA GLY A 331 -8.85 0.98 13.33
C GLY A 331 -7.79 1.18 12.24
N TRP A 332 -6.65 0.54 12.42
CA TRP A 332 -5.54 0.62 11.47
C TRP A 332 -5.82 -0.06 10.12
N ASP A 333 -6.78 -0.96 10.08
CA ASP A 333 -7.25 -1.68 8.91
C ASP A 333 -8.55 -1.10 8.32
N ASP A 334 -9.01 0.05 8.81
CA ASP A 334 -10.16 0.75 8.22
C ASP A 334 -9.92 1.00 6.72
N PRO A 335 -10.84 0.62 5.82
CA PRO A 335 -10.70 0.78 4.38
C PRO A 335 -10.50 2.22 3.89
N ARG A 336 -10.69 3.23 4.74
CA ARG A 336 -10.42 4.65 4.45
C ARG A 336 -8.98 5.06 4.76
N MET A 337 -8.27 4.22 5.54
CA MET A 337 -6.89 4.47 5.94
C MET A 337 -5.91 4.16 4.81
N PRO A 338 -4.84 4.95 4.64
CA PRO A 338 -3.80 4.67 3.65
C PRO A 338 -2.79 3.61 4.11
N THR A 339 -3.08 2.90 5.19
CA THR A 339 -2.27 1.77 5.68
C THR A 339 -2.36 0.60 4.70
N ILE A 340 -1.33 -0.24 4.65
CA ILE A 340 -1.36 -1.46 3.82
C ILE A 340 -2.51 -2.37 4.26
N ALA A 341 -2.76 -2.48 5.57
CA ALA A 341 -3.87 -3.25 6.11
C ALA A 341 -5.23 -2.69 5.65
N GLY A 342 -5.41 -1.36 5.70
CA GLY A 342 -6.64 -0.69 5.25
C GLY A 342 -6.84 -0.82 3.73
N LEU A 343 -5.79 -0.62 2.95
CA LEU A 343 -5.84 -0.79 1.49
C LEU A 343 -6.22 -2.23 1.12
N ARG A 344 -5.61 -3.23 1.77
CA ARG A 344 -5.94 -4.65 1.57
C ARG A 344 -7.40 -4.93 1.89
N ARG A 345 -7.90 -4.47 3.05
CA ARG A 345 -9.30 -4.67 3.45
C ARG A 345 -10.28 -3.95 2.52
N ARG A 346 -9.88 -2.81 1.95
CA ARG A 346 -10.65 -2.12 0.92
C ARG A 346 -10.71 -2.88 -0.41
N GLY A 347 -9.80 -3.82 -0.65
CA GLY A 347 -9.74 -4.65 -1.85
C GLY A 347 -8.67 -4.26 -2.85
N TYR A 348 -7.67 -3.49 -2.44
CA TYR A 348 -6.46 -3.32 -3.24
C TYR A 348 -5.73 -4.66 -3.36
N THR A 349 -5.07 -4.87 -4.48
CA THR A 349 -4.25 -6.06 -4.72
C THR A 349 -2.77 -5.70 -4.77
N PRO A 350 -1.86 -6.64 -4.48
CA PRO A 350 -0.43 -6.41 -4.66
C PRO A 350 -0.09 -5.90 -6.05
N GLU A 351 -0.69 -6.48 -7.10
CA GLU A 351 -0.48 -6.10 -8.50
C GLU A 351 -0.89 -4.65 -8.76
N SER A 352 -1.99 -4.19 -8.15
CA SER A 352 -2.44 -2.79 -8.29
C SER A 352 -1.45 -1.79 -7.69
N LEU A 353 -0.84 -2.14 -6.55
CA LEU A 353 0.18 -1.31 -5.90
C LEU A 353 1.50 -1.36 -6.67
N HIS A 354 1.90 -2.52 -7.20
CA HIS A 354 3.06 -2.63 -8.08
C HIS A 354 2.88 -1.78 -9.35
N LEU A 355 1.74 -1.89 -10.02
CA LEU A 355 1.43 -1.07 -11.20
C LEU A 355 1.41 0.42 -10.88
N PHE A 356 0.85 0.81 -9.74
CA PHE A 356 0.89 2.19 -9.27
C PHE A 356 2.33 2.69 -9.08
N CYS A 357 3.18 1.92 -8.37
CA CYS A 357 4.58 2.27 -8.14
C CYS A 357 5.37 2.38 -9.46
N GLU A 358 5.10 1.50 -10.43
CA GLU A 358 5.70 1.57 -11.75
C GLU A 358 5.30 2.85 -12.51
N ARG A 359 4.01 3.20 -12.50
CA ARG A 359 3.47 4.40 -13.16
C ARG A 359 4.03 5.70 -12.62
N ILE A 360 4.16 5.81 -11.31
CA ILE A 360 4.70 7.03 -10.70
C ILE A 360 6.22 7.14 -10.85
N GLY A 361 6.90 6.02 -11.09
CA GLY A 361 8.34 5.96 -11.32
C GLY A 361 9.17 6.34 -10.10
N VAL A 362 10.49 6.49 -10.35
CA VAL A 362 11.51 6.81 -9.33
C VAL A 362 12.28 8.05 -9.75
N THR A 363 12.19 9.11 -8.95
CA THR A 363 12.82 10.40 -9.20
C THR A 363 13.46 10.95 -7.94
N LYS A 364 14.32 11.99 -8.09
CA LYS A 364 14.84 12.81 -6.99
C LYS A 364 14.04 14.10 -6.76
N ALA A 365 12.98 14.34 -7.55
CA ALA A 365 12.14 15.53 -7.40
C ALA A 365 10.88 15.18 -6.62
N ASP A 366 10.63 15.89 -5.52
CA ASP A 366 9.37 15.79 -4.80
C ASP A 366 8.22 16.29 -5.68
N SER A 367 7.21 15.45 -5.84
CA SER A 367 6.01 15.76 -6.59
C SER A 367 4.78 15.19 -5.90
N TRP A 368 3.64 15.84 -6.10
CA TRP A 368 2.35 15.34 -5.66
C TRP A 368 1.75 14.46 -6.75
N ILE A 369 1.37 13.26 -6.36
CA ILE A 369 0.66 12.29 -7.22
C ILE A 369 -0.83 12.43 -6.91
N ASP A 370 -1.64 12.55 -7.96
CA ASP A 370 -3.08 12.58 -7.79
C ASP A 370 -3.62 11.20 -7.38
N TYR A 371 -4.57 11.18 -6.45
CA TYR A 371 -5.17 9.95 -5.94
C TYR A 371 -5.84 9.12 -7.04
N SER A 372 -6.33 9.76 -8.10
CA SER A 372 -6.92 9.09 -9.26
C SER A 372 -5.95 8.16 -10.00
N THR A 373 -4.63 8.42 -9.91
CA THR A 373 -3.59 7.53 -10.46
C THR A 373 -3.57 6.19 -9.74
N LEU A 374 -3.72 6.21 -8.41
CA LEU A 374 -3.82 4.99 -7.59
C LEU A 374 -5.09 4.21 -7.93
N GLU A 375 -6.25 4.90 -7.98
CA GLU A 375 -7.54 4.29 -8.36
C GLU A 375 -7.54 3.79 -9.81
N GLY A 376 -6.86 4.48 -10.72
CA GLY A 376 -6.67 4.06 -12.11
C GLY A 376 -5.91 2.74 -12.22
N SER A 377 -4.79 2.63 -11.48
CA SER A 377 -4.01 1.39 -11.43
C SER A 377 -4.81 0.22 -10.89
N LEU A 378 -5.65 0.48 -9.89
CA LEU A 378 -6.54 -0.52 -9.31
C LEU A 378 -7.61 -1.00 -10.32
N ARG A 379 -8.27 -0.08 -11.04
CA ARG A 379 -9.24 -0.44 -12.08
C ARG A 379 -8.61 -1.29 -13.17
N ASP A 380 -7.42 -0.90 -13.63
CA ASP A 380 -6.73 -1.59 -14.73
C ASP A 380 -6.26 -3.01 -14.35
N THR A 381 -5.99 -3.26 -13.06
CA THR A 381 -5.66 -4.60 -12.58
C THR A 381 -6.88 -5.45 -12.27
N LEU A 382 -7.99 -4.84 -11.84
CA LEU A 382 -9.21 -5.57 -11.50
C LEU A 382 -10.06 -5.90 -12.73
N ASP A 383 -10.10 -5.04 -13.75
CA ASP A 383 -10.97 -5.25 -14.90
C ASP A 383 -10.77 -6.59 -15.61
N PRO A 384 -9.53 -7.04 -15.86
CA PRO A 384 -9.30 -8.34 -16.51
C PRO A 384 -9.59 -9.56 -15.63
N ILE A 385 -9.69 -9.43 -14.31
CA ILE A 385 -9.76 -10.59 -13.40
C ILE A 385 -11.06 -10.68 -12.59
N ALA A 386 -11.71 -9.54 -12.32
CA ALA A 386 -12.86 -9.53 -11.42
C ALA A 386 -14.11 -10.15 -12.07
N PRO A 387 -14.71 -11.20 -11.51
CA PRO A 387 -15.99 -11.71 -11.94
C PRO A 387 -17.05 -10.61 -11.96
N ARG A 388 -17.95 -10.67 -12.93
CA ARG A 388 -19.09 -9.76 -13.00
C ARG A 388 -20.25 -10.30 -12.16
N ALA A 389 -20.99 -9.40 -11.52
CA ALA A 389 -22.22 -9.75 -10.81
C ALA A 389 -23.23 -8.61 -10.92
N MET A 390 -24.51 -8.94 -10.76
CA MET A 390 -25.57 -7.96 -10.61
C MET A 390 -25.77 -7.61 -9.14
N ALA A 391 -25.89 -6.32 -8.89
CA ALA A 391 -26.26 -5.77 -7.59
C ALA A 391 -27.18 -4.56 -7.79
N VAL A 392 -27.98 -4.27 -6.78
CA VAL A 392 -28.85 -3.10 -6.69
C VAL A 392 -28.61 -2.46 -5.34
N LEU A 393 -28.00 -1.27 -5.34
CA LEU A 393 -27.55 -0.60 -4.11
C LEU A 393 -28.61 0.32 -3.49
N ASP A 394 -29.43 0.98 -4.31
CA ASP A 394 -30.61 1.74 -3.89
C ASP A 394 -31.86 1.16 -4.55
N PRO A 395 -32.42 0.09 -3.98
CA PRO A 395 -33.44 -0.71 -4.64
C PRO A 395 -34.79 0.02 -4.74
N ILE A 396 -35.43 -0.16 -5.90
CA ILE A 396 -36.85 0.11 -6.11
C ILE A 396 -37.50 -1.16 -6.65
N ALA A 397 -38.67 -1.48 -6.15
CA ALA A 397 -39.41 -2.66 -6.56
C ALA A 397 -39.97 -2.47 -7.98
N VAL A 398 -39.90 -3.54 -8.79
CA VAL A 398 -40.50 -3.61 -10.12
C VAL A 398 -41.44 -4.82 -10.19
N THR A 399 -42.65 -4.62 -10.66
CA THR A 399 -43.60 -5.72 -10.95
C THR A 399 -43.87 -5.82 -12.44
N ILE A 400 -43.65 -7.00 -12.99
CA ILE A 400 -44.00 -7.34 -14.37
C ILE A 400 -45.48 -7.77 -14.40
N THR A 401 -46.38 -6.86 -14.79
CA THR A 401 -47.84 -7.03 -14.61
C THR A 401 -48.46 -8.13 -15.45
N ASN A 402 -47.90 -8.37 -16.62
CA ASN A 402 -48.34 -9.44 -17.52
C ASN A 402 -47.51 -10.74 -17.41
N TRP A 403 -46.75 -10.92 -16.33
CA TRP A 403 -45.87 -12.09 -16.15
C TRP A 403 -46.63 -13.40 -16.22
N ASP A 404 -47.72 -13.50 -15.46
CA ASP A 404 -48.50 -14.72 -15.33
C ASP A 404 -49.17 -15.12 -16.65
N GLU A 405 -49.53 -14.14 -17.48
CA GLU A 405 -50.11 -14.36 -18.81
C GLU A 405 -49.05 -14.83 -19.82
N VAL A 406 -47.85 -14.22 -19.80
CA VAL A 406 -46.83 -14.49 -20.82
C VAL A 406 -45.95 -15.70 -20.45
N MET A 407 -45.61 -15.84 -19.18
CA MET A 407 -44.63 -16.84 -18.69
C MET A 407 -45.29 -17.97 -17.89
N GLY A 408 -46.49 -17.76 -17.37
CA GLY A 408 -47.18 -18.67 -16.46
C GLY A 408 -47.00 -18.26 -14.97
N ALA A 409 -48.06 -18.45 -14.20
CA ALA A 409 -48.05 -18.12 -12.77
C ALA A 409 -47.00 -18.93 -11.99
N GLY A 410 -46.18 -18.25 -11.20
CA GLY A 410 -45.13 -18.86 -10.36
C GLY A 410 -43.92 -19.37 -11.15
N THR A 411 -43.83 -19.10 -12.45
CA THR A 411 -42.66 -19.48 -13.27
C THR A 411 -41.47 -18.56 -12.96
N LEU A 412 -40.26 -19.12 -12.93
CA LEU A 412 -38.99 -18.38 -12.92
C LEU A 412 -38.25 -18.66 -14.23
N ASP A 413 -37.81 -17.61 -14.90
CA ASP A 413 -37.03 -17.71 -16.14
C ASP A 413 -35.53 -17.56 -15.86
N GLU A 414 -34.73 -18.54 -16.31
CA GLU A 414 -33.29 -18.55 -16.13
C GLU A 414 -32.61 -17.66 -17.17
N CYS A 415 -32.02 -16.56 -16.72
CA CYS A 415 -31.19 -15.67 -17.50
C CYS A 415 -29.71 -15.99 -17.26
N LYS A 416 -28.97 -16.25 -18.34
CA LYS A 416 -27.54 -16.60 -18.28
C LYS A 416 -26.67 -15.43 -18.67
N ALA A 417 -25.62 -15.20 -17.87
CA ALA A 417 -24.64 -14.17 -18.11
C ALA A 417 -23.21 -14.75 -17.98
N PRO A 418 -22.22 -14.27 -18.74
CA PRO A 418 -20.85 -14.71 -18.54
C PRO A 418 -20.35 -14.31 -17.15
N VAL A 419 -19.57 -15.18 -16.51
CA VAL A 419 -18.86 -14.83 -15.27
C VAL A 419 -17.90 -13.68 -15.54
N HIS A 420 -17.19 -13.72 -16.69
CA HIS A 420 -16.35 -12.63 -17.15
C HIS A 420 -16.44 -12.49 -18.67
N PRO A 421 -16.58 -11.25 -19.23
CA PRO A 421 -16.81 -11.07 -20.67
C PRO A 421 -15.64 -11.51 -21.56
N HIS A 422 -14.41 -11.47 -21.04
CA HIS A 422 -13.19 -11.82 -21.77
C HIS A 422 -12.60 -13.19 -21.38
N HIS A 423 -13.23 -13.89 -20.43
CA HIS A 423 -12.81 -15.19 -19.91
C HIS A 423 -13.93 -16.22 -20.00
N PRO A 424 -14.26 -16.71 -21.22
CA PRO A 424 -15.34 -17.67 -21.41
C PRO A 424 -15.10 -19.02 -20.70
N GLU A 425 -13.84 -19.34 -20.40
CA GLU A 425 -13.45 -20.52 -19.63
C GLU A 425 -13.99 -20.50 -18.18
N LEU A 426 -14.31 -19.34 -17.63
CA LEU A 426 -14.93 -19.21 -16.32
C LEU A 426 -16.42 -19.57 -16.33
N GLY A 427 -17.00 -19.79 -17.52
CA GLY A 427 -18.37 -20.24 -17.68
C GLY A 427 -19.40 -19.12 -17.51
N GLN A 428 -20.60 -19.53 -17.13
CA GLN A 428 -21.76 -18.67 -16.99
C GLN A 428 -22.33 -18.73 -15.58
N ARG A 429 -22.91 -17.61 -15.15
CA ARG A 429 -23.73 -17.49 -13.95
C ARG A 429 -25.20 -17.42 -14.34
N THR A 430 -26.10 -17.91 -13.50
CA THR A 430 -27.54 -17.93 -13.71
C THR A 430 -28.22 -16.99 -12.72
N MET A 431 -29.10 -16.14 -13.26
CA MET A 431 -30.00 -15.29 -12.49
C MET A 431 -31.45 -15.71 -12.84
N ARG A 432 -32.34 -15.69 -11.86
CA ARG A 432 -33.75 -16.07 -12.06
C ARG A 432 -34.61 -14.82 -12.08
N MET A 433 -35.32 -14.65 -13.19
CA MET A 433 -36.30 -13.59 -13.38
C MET A 433 -37.70 -14.13 -13.06
N GLY A 434 -38.37 -13.49 -12.13
CA GLY A 434 -39.74 -13.74 -11.78
C GLY A 434 -40.62 -12.51 -12.01
N LYS A 435 -41.83 -12.55 -11.50
CA LYS A 435 -42.80 -11.45 -11.57
C LYS A 435 -42.31 -10.18 -10.86
N HIS A 436 -41.48 -10.33 -9.82
CA HIS A 436 -40.98 -9.25 -8.99
C HIS A 436 -39.46 -9.13 -9.06
N LEU A 437 -38.95 -7.92 -9.24
CA LEU A 437 -37.54 -7.62 -9.39
C LEU A 437 -37.16 -6.39 -8.57
N TRP A 438 -35.85 -6.23 -8.36
CA TRP A 438 -35.22 -5.02 -7.86
C TRP A 438 -34.39 -4.36 -8.95
N VAL A 439 -34.50 -3.02 -9.09
CA VAL A 439 -33.68 -2.22 -9.99
C VAL A 439 -33.12 -1.01 -9.23
N GLU A 440 -32.07 -0.40 -9.76
CA GLU A 440 -31.55 0.86 -9.19
C GLU A 440 -32.60 1.96 -9.29
N ARG A 441 -32.79 2.72 -8.22
CA ARG A 441 -33.72 3.85 -8.20
C ARG A 441 -33.39 4.88 -9.28
N GLU A 442 -32.10 5.09 -9.55
CA GLU A 442 -31.66 5.98 -10.64
C GLU A 442 -32.05 5.51 -12.06
N ASP A 443 -32.41 4.24 -12.20
CA ASP A 443 -32.91 3.67 -13.46
C ASP A 443 -34.39 3.97 -13.71
N PHE A 444 -35.05 4.70 -12.80
CA PHE A 444 -36.40 5.21 -12.97
C PHE A 444 -36.49 6.72 -12.80
N MET A 445 -37.29 7.38 -13.63
CA MET A 445 -37.57 8.81 -13.55
C MET A 445 -39.04 9.06 -13.93
N GLU A 446 -39.77 9.80 -13.09
CA GLU A 446 -41.20 10.09 -13.34
C GLU A 446 -41.38 10.96 -14.58
N VAL A 447 -40.58 12.02 -14.68
CA VAL A 447 -40.57 12.93 -15.83
C VAL A 447 -39.18 12.88 -16.45
N PRO A 448 -39.03 12.26 -17.63
CA PRO A 448 -37.72 12.03 -18.23
C PRO A 448 -37.07 13.34 -18.67
N SER A 449 -35.80 13.53 -18.29
CA SER A 449 -34.98 14.60 -18.83
C SER A 449 -34.52 14.29 -20.26
N LYS A 450 -34.06 15.31 -20.99
CA LYS A 450 -33.50 15.13 -22.34
C LYS A 450 -32.31 14.17 -22.32
N GLY A 451 -32.41 13.09 -23.10
CA GLY A 451 -31.35 12.09 -23.19
C GLY A 451 -31.46 10.95 -22.16
N TYR A 452 -32.48 10.93 -21.32
CA TYR A 452 -32.75 9.82 -20.42
C TYR A 452 -33.41 8.64 -21.18
N PHE A 453 -32.78 7.48 -21.16
CA PHE A 453 -33.23 6.28 -21.92
C PHE A 453 -33.57 5.11 -21.01
N ARG A 454 -33.64 5.31 -19.68
CA ARG A 454 -34.02 4.27 -18.72
C ARG A 454 -35.53 4.27 -18.50
N LEU A 455 -36.03 3.66 -17.44
CA LEU A 455 -37.48 3.54 -17.19
C LEU A 455 -38.15 4.87 -16.90
N PHE A 456 -39.22 5.18 -17.59
CA PHE A 456 -40.17 6.24 -17.27
C PHE A 456 -41.57 5.86 -17.70
N PRO A 457 -42.63 6.33 -16.99
CA PRO A 457 -44.00 5.98 -17.27
C PRO A 457 -44.57 6.69 -18.49
N PRO A 458 -45.77 6.32 -18.98
CA PRO A 458 -46.52 7.13 -19.92
C PRO A 458 -46.66 8.56 -19.39
N HIS A 459 -46.46 9.55 -20.28
CA HIS A 459 -46.53 10.96 -19.92
C HIS A 459 -46.96 11.82 -21.07
N THR A 460 -47.47 13.01 -20.81
CA THR A 460 -47.74 14.00 -21.83
C THR A 460 -46.48 14.78 -22.17
N ASN A 461 -46.11 14.84 -23.45
CA ASN A 461 -44.97 15.62 -23.89
C ASN A 461 -45.20 17.10 -23.57
N PRO A 462 -44.38 17.76 -22.74
CA PRO A 462 -44.60 19.12 -22.31
C PRO A 462 -44.51 20.16 -23.47
N ASN A 463 -43.86 19.80 -24.58
CA ASN A 463 -43.67 20.67 -25.72
C ASN A 463 -44.75 20.56 -26.79
N THR A 464 -45.34 19.37 -26.95
CA THR A 464 -46.34 19.10 -28.02
C THR A 464 -47.75 18.82 -27.50
N GLY A 465 -47.89 18.57 -26.19
CA GLY A 465 -49.17 18.15 -25.58
C GLY A 465 -49.64 16.73 -25.95
N GLU A 466 -48.82 15.98 -26.68
CA GLU A 466 -49.17 14.63 -27.13
C GLU A 466 -48.87 13.58 -26.07
N PRO A 467 -49.72 12.59 -25.86
CA PRO A 467 -49.41 11.46 -24.99
C PRO A 467 -48.28 10.62 -25.58
N LYS A 468 -47.34 10.21 -24.72
CA LYS A 468 -46.25 9.28 -25.02
C LYS A 468 -46.36 8.07 -24.13
N ASP A 469 -46.18 6.91 -24.75
CA ASP A 469 -46.05 5.66 -24.00
C ASP A 469 -44.81 5.66 -23.10
N GLY A 470 -44.88 4.83 -22.07
CA GLY A 470 -43.71 4.60 -21.21
C GLY A 470 -42.58 3.95 -21.99
N ASN A 471 -41.34 4.19 -21.52
CA ASN A 471 -40.15 3.77 -22.22
C ASN A 471 -39.96 2.26 -22.18
N LYS A 472 -39.32 1.74 -23.25
CA LYS A 472 -38.85 0.36 -23.34
C LYS A 472 -37.39 0.27 -22.99
N VAL A 473 -37.03 -0.67 -22.12
CA VAL A 473 -35.65 -0.95 -21.76
C VAL A 473 -35.40 -2.44 -21.77
N ARG A 474 -34.14 -2.83 -21.97
CA ARG A 474 -33.71 -4.20 -21.77
C ARG A 474 -33.26 -4.40 -20.32
N LEU A 475 -33.84 -5.37 -19.65
CA LEU A 475 -33.27 -5.95 -18.45
C LEU A 475 -32.05 -6.77 -18.90
N LYS A 476 -30.86 -6.38 -18.41
CA LYS A 476 -29.59 -6.93 -18.91
C LYS A 476 -29.56 -8.45 -18.82
N TYR A 477 -29.21 -9.14 -19.90
CA TYR A 477 -29.26 -10.60 -20.06
C TYR A 477 -30.69 -11.20 -20.04
N GLY A 478 -31.71 -10.39 -19.87
CA GLY A 478 -33.12 -10.81 -19.83
C GLY A 478 -33.92 -10.25 -20.98
N HIS A 479 -35.17 -9.92 -20.70
CA HIS A 479 -36.16 -9.46 -21.65
C HIS A 479 -36.20 -7.95 -21.84
N VAL A 480 -36.89 -7.49 -22.87
CA VAL A 480 -37.31 -6.10 -23.00
C VAL A 480 -38.62 -5.91 -22.23
N VAL A 481 -38.68 -4.83 -21.44
CA VAL A 481 -39.89 -4.43 -20.71
C VAL A 481 -40.27 -3.00 -21.05
N GLN A 482 -41.58 -2.68 -20.97
CA GLN A 482 -42.12 -1.34 -21.15
C GLN A 482 -42.72 -0.84 -19.85
N CYS A 483 -42.35 0.36 -19.40
CA CYS A 483 -42.94 0.97 -18.22
C CYS A 483 -44.39 1.36 -18.44
N THR A 484 -45.28 0.95 -17.53
CA THR A 484 -46.73 1.20 -17.61
C THR A 484 -47.21 2.14 -16.51
N GLY A 485 -46.47 2.27 -15.40
CA GLY A 485 -46.84 3.13 -14.27
C GLY A 485 -45.93 2.99 -13.08
N PHE A 486 -46.33 3.59 -11.99
CA PHE A 486 -45.61 3.54 -10.71
C PHE A 486 -46.54 3.91 -9.53
N GLU A 487 -46.12 3.56 -8.33
CA GLU A 487 -46.76 3.95 -7.07
C GLU A 487 -45.80 4.74 -6.16
N LYS A 488 -46.39 5.57 -5.29
CA LYS A 488 -45.69 6.38 -4.31
C LYS A 488 -46.23 6.11 -2.91
N ASP A 489 -45.34 6.32 -1.94
CA ASP A 489 -45.75 6.42 -0.54
C ASP A 489 -46.40 7.77 -0.21
N THR A 490 -46.79 7.92 1.05
CA THR A 490 -47.42 9.15 1.56
C THR A 490 -46.51 10.38 1.57
N GLU A 491 -45.18 10.14 1.44
CA GLU A 491 -44.16 11.19 1.37
C GLU A 491 -43.84 11.59 -0.08
N GLY A 492 -44.50 10.93 -1.06
CA GLY A 492 -44.30 11.19 -2.50
C GLY A 492 -43.07 10.47 -3.09
N ARG A 493 -42.44 9.57 -2.34
CA ARG A 493 -41.34 8.75 -2.83
C ARG A 493 -41.85 7.56 -3.62
N VAL A 494 -41.28 7.33 -4.80
CA VAL A 494 -41.64 6.16 -5.62
C VAL A 494 -41.19 4.88 -4.90
N THR A 495 -42.15 3.97 -4.68
CA THR A 495 -41.92 2.69 -3.99
C THR A 495 -41.94 1.52 -4.94
N GLN A 496 -42.72 1.61 -6.03
CA GLN A 496 -42.90 0.53 -6.97
C GLN A 496 -43.08 1.06 -8.40
N VAL A 497 -42.52 0.31 -9.38
CA VAL A 497 -42.67 0.57 -10.81
C VAL A 497 -43.35 -0.62 -11.46
N PHE A 498 -44.29 -0.37 -12.35
CA PHE A 498 -44.99 -1.38 -13.13
C PHE A 498 -44.47 -1.42 -14.56
N VAL A 499 -44.26 -2.63 -15.07
CA VAL A 499 -43.79 -2.85 -16.44
C VAL A 499 -44.53 -4.01 -17.07
N ASN A 500 -44.64 -3.99 -18.40
CA ASN A 500 -45.07 -5.14 -19.20
C ASN A 500 -43.85 -5.77 -19.87
N LEU A 501 -43.72 -7.07 -19.77
CA LEU A 501 -42.77 -7.87 -20.53
C LEU A 501 -43.20 -7.93 -21.99
N ILE A 502 -42.25 -7.72 -22.91
CA ILE A 502 -42.48 -7.92 -24.33
C ILE A 502 -42.05 -9.34 -24.70
N PRO A 503 -42.98 -10.20 -25.15
CA PRO A 503 -42.68 -11.58 -25.50
C PRO A 503 -41.58 -11.72 -26.55
N ASP A 504 -40.88 -12.85 -26.53
CA ASP A 504 -39.87 -13.24 -27.52
C ASP A 504 -38.65 -12.27 -27.64
N THR A 505 -38.36 -11.53 -26.57
CA THR A 505 -37.24 -10.55 -26.55
C THR A 505 -36.06 -10.96 -25.66
N LYS A 506 -36.05 -12.20 -25.15
CA LYS A 506 -34.99 -12.67 -24.24
C LYS A 506 -33.60 -12.61 -24.89
N SER A 507 -32.62 -12.10 -24.18
CA SER A 507 -31.21 -12.07 -24.61
C SER A 507 -30.70 -13.48 -24.90
N GLY A 508 -29.96 -13.64 -26.00
CA GLY A 508 -29.44 -14.95 -26.42
C GLY A 508 -30.45 -15.85 -27.15
N THR A 509 -31.67 -15.38 -27.43
CA THR A 509 -32.65 -16.10 -28.25
C THR A 509 -32.80 -15.44 -29.63
N PRO A 510 -33.39 -16.15 -30.65
CA PRO A 510 -33.55 -15.58 -31.99
C PRO A 510 -34.38 -14.28 -32.04
N GLY A 511 -35.30 -14.07 -31.09
CA GLY A 511 -36.11 -12.86 -30.98
C GLY A 511 -35.47 -11.71 -30.19
N ALA A 512 -34.28 -11.88 -29.69
CA ALA A 512 -33.64 -10.89 -28.80
C ALA A 512 -33.62 -9.47 -29.36
N ASP A 513 -33.35 -9.31 -30.66
CA ASP A 513 -33.23 -8.02 -31.34
C ASP A 513 -34.50 -7.56 -32.07
N SER A 514 -35.64 -8.26 -31.89
CA SER A 514 -36.92 -7.91 -32.49
C SER A 514 -37.42 -6.52 -32.06
N VAL A 515 -37.06 -6.09 -30.86
CA VAL A 515 -37.39 -4.77 -30.31
C VAL A 515 -36.10 -4.03 -29.97
N LYS A 516 -35.81 -2.98 -30.74
CA LYS A 516 -34.64 -2.12 -30.49
C LYS A 516 -34.91 -1.17 -29.34
N VAL A 517 -34.01 -1.16 -28.33
CA VAL A 517 -34.05 -0.26 -27.19
C VAL A 517 -32.70 0.42 -27.02
N LYS A 518 -32.69 1.64 -26.48
CA LYS A 518 -31.48 2.38 -26.17
C LYS A 518 -31.02 2.13 -24.74
N GLY A 519 -31.94 1.86 -23.82
CA GLY A 519 -31.65 1.66 -22.40
C GLY A 519 -31.44 0.18 -22.08
N VAL A 520 -30.35 -0.09 -21.33
CA VAL A 520 -30.12 -1.38 -20.70
C VAL A 520 -29.89 -1.12 -19.20
N ILE A 521 -30.68 -1.77 -18.34
CA ILE A 521 -30.61 -1.60 -16.90
C ILE A 521 -30.25 -2.92 -16.20
N GLY A 522 -29.61 -2.81 -15.02
CA GLY A 522 -29.33 -3.94 -14.12
C GLY A 522 -30.59 -4.30 -13.32
N TRP A 523 -30.65 -5.52 -12.85
CA TRP A 523 -31.76 -6.03 -12.03
C TRP A 523 -31.31 -7.22 -11.17
N VAL A 524 -32.02 -7.45 -10.07
CA VAL A 524 -31.90 -8.66 -9.25
C VAL A 524 -33.31 -9.22 -9.04
N GLY A 525 -33.48 -10.55 -9.19
CA GLY A 525 -34.76 -11.22 -8.93
C GLY A 525 -35.16 -11.10 -7.45
N ALA A 526 -36.43 -10.89 -7.18
CA ALA A 526 -36.91 -10.87 -5.80
C ALA A 526 -36.95 -12.28 -5.17
N ASP A 527 -37.04 -13.31 -6.00
CA ASP A 527 -37.21 -14.71 -5.54
C ASP A 527 -35.87 -15.36 -5.14
N ASP A 528 -34.75 -14.98 -5.78
CA ASP A 528 -33.43 -15.56 -5.54
C ASP A 528 -32.37 -14.54 -5.11
N GLY A 529 -32.66 -13.26 -5.17
CA GLY A 529 -31.79 -12.20 -4.71
C GLY A 529 -31.53 -12.29 -3.20
N VAL A 530 -30.31 -11.95 -2.79
CA VAL A 530 -29.87 -11.98 -1.40
C VAL A 530 -29.61 -10.57 -0.90
N GLN A 531 -30.10 -10.25 0.27
CA GLN A 531 -29.76 -8.99 0.93
C GLN A 531 -28.29 -8.99 1.36
N ALA A 532 -27.61 -7.87 1.14
CA ALA A 532 -26.21 -7.67 1.49
C ALA A 532 -26.01 -6.29 2.10
N GLU A 533 -25.15 -6.21 3.09
CA GLU A 533 -24.60 -4.93 3.52
C GLU A 533 -23.52 -4.49 2.52
N VAL A 534 -23.63 -3.27 2.01
CA VAL A 534 -22.63 -2.70 1.12
C VAL A 534 -22.12 -1.39 1.69
N ARG A 535 -20.81 -1.33 1.89
CA ARG A 535 -20.08 -0.19 2.42
C ARG A 535 -19.48 0.60 1.27
N LEU A 536 -20.04 1.76 1.03
CA LEU A 536 -19.63 2.66 -0.03
C LEU A 536 -18.53 3.58 0.51
N TYR A 537 -17.29 3.08 0.52
CA TYR A 537 -16.14 3.86 0.93
C TYR A 537 -15.76 4.89 -0.13
N ASP A 538 -15.32 6.06 0.32
CA ASP A 538 -14.78 7.14 -0.49
C ASP A 538 -13.49 7.69 0.15
N ARG A 539 -12.91 8.75 -0.42
CA ARG A 539 -11.71 9.42 0.11
C ARG A 539 -12.00 9.94 1.52
N LEU A 540 -11.06 9.73 2.44
CA LEU A 540 -11.19 10.14 3.83
C LEU A 540 -11.19 11.67 3.99
N PHE A 541 -10.52 12.39 3.10
CA PHE A 541 -10.41 13.85 3.12
C PHE A 541 -11.07 14.48 1.89
N SER A 542 -11.69 15.64 2.09
CA SER A 542 -12.31 16.45 1.03
C SER A 542 -11.32 17.34 0.27
N GLU A 543 -10.16 17.62 0.89
CA GLU A 543 -9.13 18.50 0.34
C GLU A 543 -7.92 17.72 -0.17
N ALA A 544 -7.35 18.17 -1.30
CA ALA A 544 -6.19 17.50 -1.91
C ALA A 544 -4.96 17.48 -1.00
N HIS A 545 -4.78 18.52 -0.18
CA HIS A 545 -3.67 18.65 0.77
C HIS A 545 -4.23 18.89 2.17
N PRO A 546 -4.60 17.82 2.92
CA PRO A 546 -5.34 17.95 4.17
C PRO A 546 -4.64 18.79 5.24
N ASP A 547 -3.32 18.73 5.31
CA ASP A 547 -2.48 19.38 6.32
C ASP A 547 -1.65 20.56 5.80
N ALA A 548 -1.97 21.09 4.62
CA ALA A 548 -1.26 22.20 4.02
C ALA A 548 -1.36 23.47 4.86
N GLY A 549 -0.24 24.23 4.93
CA GLY A 549 -0.21 25.54 5.58
C GLY A 549 -0.48 25.51 7.09
N GLY A 550 -0.26 24.38 7.76
CA GLY A 550 -0.51 24.23 9.19
C GLY A 550 -1.99 24.04 9.55
N ARG A 551 -2.84 23.73 8.57
CA ARG A 551 -4.25 23.42 8.77
C ARG A 551 -4.42 22.23 9.72
N ASP A 552 -5.43 22.29 10.57
CA ASP A 552 -5.92 21.09 11.26
C ASP A 552 -6.55 20.14 10.25
N PHE A 553 -5.90 19.02 10.00
CA PHE A 553 -6.33 18.02 9.02
C PHE A 553 -7.70 17.40 9.36
N LEU A 554 -8.11 17.41 10.63
CA LEU A 554 -9.43 16.92 11.06
C LEU A 554 -10.56 17.80 10.52
N SER A 555 -10.30 19.09 10.32
CA SER A 555 -11.31 20.04 9.79
C SER A 555 -11.75 19.78 8.36
N VAL A 556 -11.00 18.94 7.62
CA VAL A 556 -11.27 18.58 6.23
C VAL A 556 -11.57 17.09 6.02
N LEU A 557 -11.96 16.41 7.10
CA LEU A 557 -12.50 15.06 6.98
C LEU A 557 -13.75 15.07 6.10
N ASN A 558 -13.86 14.09 5.21
CA ASN A 558 -15.02 13.91 4.36
C ASN A 558 -16.15 13.22 5.16
N PRO A 559 -17.26 13.92 5.47
CA PRO A 559 -18.37 13.33 6.23
C PRO A 559 -19.07 12.18 5.48
N ASN A 560 -18.89 12.11 4.17
CA ASN A 560 -19.43 11.08 3.29
C ASN A 560 -18.39 10.01 2.91
N SER A 561 -17.30 9.90 3.66
CA SER A 561 -16.24 8.91 3.38
C SER A 561 -16.70 7.46 3.54
N LEU A 562 -17.81 7.23 4.23
CA LEU A 562 -18.47 5.93 4.36
C LEU A 562 -19.99 6.12 4.35
N LYS A 563 -20.67 5.40 3.46
CA LYS A 563 -22.13 5.23 3.47
C LYS A 563 -22.44 3.72 3.45
N VAL A 564 -23.19 3.26 4.42
CA VAL A 564 -23.66 1.87 4.51
C VAL A 564 -25.06 1.78 3.90
N VAL A 565 -25.26 0.83 2.99
CA VAL A 565 -26.56 0.58 2.36
C VAL A 565 -26.92 -0.89 2.44
N GLN A 566 -28.24 -1.18 2.43
CA GLN A 566 -28.77 -2.54 2.28
C GLN A 566 -29.10 -2.75 0.81
N ALA A 567 -28.31 -3.61 0.16
CA ALA A 567 -28.38 -3.90 -1.25
C ALA A 567 -29.04 -5.26 -1.51
N TRP A 568 -29.45 -5.49 -2.75
CA TRP A 568 -29.77 -6.81 -3.27
C TRP A 568 -28.68 -7.26 -4.24
N VAL A 569 -28.16 -8.46 -4.05
CA VAL A 569 -27.14 -9.06 -4.93
C VAL A 569 -27.59 -10.38 -5.50
N GLU A 570 -27.09 -10.76 -6.66
CA GLU A 570 -27.37 -12.07 -7.24
C GLU A 570 -26.77 -13.19 -6.38
N PRO A 571 -27.31 -14.43 -6.43
CA PRO A 571 -26.87 -15.54 -5.58
C PRO A 571 -25.39 -15.87 -5.69
N SER A 572 -24.78 -15.74 -6.87
CA SER A 572 -23.37 -16.06 -7.10
C SER A 572 -22.43 -15.15 -6.29
N ALA A 573 -22.80 -13.89 -6.14
CA ALA A 573 -22.03 -12.95 -5.32
C ALA A 573 -22.22 -13.20 -3.81
N ALA A 574 -23.42 -13.60 -3.40
CA ALA A 574 -23.74 -13.88 -2.01
C ALA A 574 -23.03 -15.14 -1.45
N GLN A 575 -22.62 -16.06 -2.32
CA GLN A 575 -21.93 -17.31 -1.98
C GLN A 575 -20.40 -17.18 -2.02
N ALA A 576 -19.88 -15.99 -2.27
CA ALA A 576 -18.46 -15.73 -2.38
C ALA A 576 -17.70 -16.00 -1.06
N ASN A 577 -16.40 -16.26 -1.16
CA ASN A 577 -15.52 -16.27 -0.01
C ASN A 577 -15.13 -14.84 0.39
N ALA A 578 -14.60 -14.65 1.61
CA ALA A 578 -13.98 -13.38 2.00
C ALA A 578 -12.80 -13.02 1.06
N GLU A 579 -12.55 -11.73 0.89
CA GLU A 579 -11.54 -11.16 0.00
C GLU A 579 -11.77 -11.48 -1.51
N GLN A 580 -12.96 -11.90 -1.91
CA GLN A 580 -13.28 -12.12 -3.32
C GLN A 580 -13.73 -10.82 -3.99
N HIS A 581 -13.08 -10.47 -5.10
CA HIS A 581 -13.37 -9.29 -5.89
C HIS A 581 -14.53 -9.52 -6.86
N PHE A 582 -15.30 -8.45 -7.12
CA PHE A 582 -16.35 -8.41 -8.14
C PHE A 582 -16.36 -7.06 -8.85
N GLN A 583 -16.76 -7.06 -10.10
CA GLN A 583 -17.32 -5.87 -10.70
C GLN A 583 -18.86 -5.98 -10.60
N PHE A 584 -19.49 -5.15 -9.76
CA PHE A 584 -20.93 -4.97 -9.86
C PHE A 584 -21.22 -4.14 -11.10
N GLU A 585 -21.88 -4.78 -12.06
CA GLU A 585 -22.01 -4.25 -13.41
C GLU A 585 -22.64 -2.85 -13.40
N ARG A 586 -22.00 -1.89 -14.07
CA ARG A 586 -22.32 -0.46 -14.10
C ARG A 586 -22.03 0.33 -12.81
N LEU A 587 -21.80 -0.30 -11.68
CA LEU A 587 -21.68 0.36 -10.36
C LEU A 587 -20.22 0.59 -9.94
N GLY A 588 -19.36 -0.40 -10.11
CA GLY A 588 -17.96 -0.31 -9.69
C GLY A 588 -17.36 -1.65 -9.31
N TYR A 589 -16.22 -1.58 -8.65
CA TYR A 589 -15.49 -2.73 -8.11
C TYR A 589 -15.73 -2.85 -6.61
N PHE A 590 -15.98 -4.07 -6.17
CA PHE A 590 -16.31 -4.42 -4.80
C PHE A 590 -15.51 -5.66 -4.37
N VAL A 591 -15.31 -5.79 -3.08
CA VAL A 591 -14.69 -6.96 -2.46
C VAL A 591 -15.55 -7.40 -1.28
N THR A 592 -15.69 -8.69 -1.07
CA THR A 592 -16.26 -9.22 0.17
C THR A 592 -15.35 -8.88 1.34
N ASP A 593 -15.91 -8.32 2.42
CA ASP A 593 -15.11 -7.88 3.57
C ASP A 593 -14.34 -9.05 4.18
N ARG A 594 -13.04 -8.82 4.44
CA ARG A 594 -12.12 -9.84 4.95
C ARG A 594 -12.52 -10.40 6.31
N LEU A 595 -13.10 -9.57 7.18
CA LEU A 595 -13.35 -9.89 8.59
C LEU A 595 -14.81 -10.17 8.90
N GLU A 596 -15.72 -9.47 8.21
CA GLU A 596 -17.13 -9.46 8.57
C GLU A 596 -18.04 -10.17 7.56
N HIS A 597 -17.50 -10.50 6.36
CA HIS A 597 -18.26 -11.30 5.40
C HIS A 597 -18.43 -12.74 5.89
N GLN A 598 -19.69 -13.22 5.90
CA GLN A 598 -20.03 -14.58 6.30
C GLN A 598 -21.09 -15.17 5.36
N ALA A 599 -21.13 -16.49 5.26
CA ALA A 599 -22.17 -17.18 4.53
C ALA A 599 -23.56 -16.84 5.10
N GLY A 600 -24.45 -16.36 4.26
CA GLY A 600 -25.80 -15.92 4.66
C GLY A 600 -25.90 -14.47 5.18
N GLN A 601 -24.77 -13.80 5.41
CA GLN A 601 -24.70 -12.37 5.76
C GLN A 601 -23.57 -11.71 4.95
N PRO A 602 -23.77 -11.52 3.62
CA PRO A 602 -22.73 -10.98 2.77
C PRO A 602 -22.47 -9.49 3.07
N VAL A 603 -21.21 -9.14 3.23
CA VAL A 603 -20.73 -7.77 3.41
C VAL A 603 -19.74 -7.43 2.31
N PHE A 604 -20.00 -6.33 1.60
CA PHE A 604 -19.16 -5.87 0.49
C PHE A 604 -18.60 -4.48 0.77
N ASN A 605 -17.32 -4.30 0.48
CA ASN A 605 -16.67 -3.01 0.49
C ASN A 605 -16.51 -2.48 -0.95
N ARG A 606 -16.95 -1.25 -1.21
CA ARG A 606 -16.65 -0.59 -2.49
C ARG A 606 -15.17 -0.26 -2.54
N ILE A 607 -14.50 -0.78 -3.56
CA ILE A 607 -13.08 -0.51 -3.82
C ILE A 607 -12.96 0.84 -4.54
N THR A 608 -13.58 0.94 -5.74
CA THR A 608 -13.61 2.15 -6.57
C THR A 608 -14.79 2.12 -7.54
N GLY A 609 -15.19 3.27 -8.07
CA GLY A 609 -16.19 3.36 -9.13
C GLY A 609 -15.66 2.90 -10.49
N MET A 610 -16.56 2.79 -11.48
CA MET A 610 -16.20 2.45 -12.88
C MET A 610 -15.25 3.48 -13.50
N LYS A 611 -15.32 4.71 -13.06
CA LYS A 611 -14.46 5.84 -13.48
C LYS A 611 -14.32 6.83 -12.34
N ASP A 612 -13.32 7.69 -12.43
CA ASP A 612 -13.18 8.78 -11.47
C ASP A 612 -14.34 9.78 -11.62
N SER A 613 -15.09 9.95 -10.56
CA SER A 613 -16.21 10.88 -10.44
C SER A 613 -16.01 11.90 -9.32
N TRP A 614 -14.83 11.96 -8.71
CA TRP A 614 -14.54 12.87 -7.62
C TRP A 614 -14.61 14.33 -8.08
N GLY A 615 -15.35 15.14 -7.34
CA GLY A 615 -15.49 16.58 -7.65
C GLY A 615 -16.33 16.94 -8.89
N LYS A 616 -17.13 15.98 -9.41
CA LYS A 616 -18.02 16.20 -10.57
C LYS A 616 -19.48 16.32 -10.16
#